data_6451ec297f407635335bebd90e4b2274
#
_entry.id   6451ec297f407635335bebd90e4b2274
#
_cell.length_a   1.000
_cell.length_b   1.000
_cell.length_c   1.000
_cell.angle_alpha   90.00
_cell.angle_beta   90.00
_cell.angle_gamma   90.00
#
_symmetry.space_group_name_H-M   'P 1'
#
loop_
_entity.id
_entity.type
_entity.pdbx_description
1 polymer ?
#
loop_
_entity_poly.entity_id
_entity_poly.type
_entity_poly.pdbx_seq_one_letter_code
_entity_poly.pdbx_strand_id
1 'polypeptide(L)'
;MKVAIIGAGATGLYLAWKLSEKKNEVFVFERRKKVGGKVCSGLFSERIFEFVPESKKLAKNEINFCKIHFPKKTIFLHFKKRFFVFDRSEFDNLLKNLAEASGAKIFFNKNVSHSDLQKFLKEFDRILGCDGANSTVRGFLKLPKPKFYLGIRGIEKRKNLENFVETWPTKNGFLWKIPRGKETEWGIIEEPKFAKEIFESFLKRQNLKLEKTESAIIPQEFIVPKNERITLCGDAAGLTKPWSGGGVIWGLVSANLLLKNFPDFLRYQKEMRKIFFLNIAFSKLAKKIVYLLGFNFPILLPKSSKIDGDFIID
;
A
#
# COMPACT_ATOMS: atom_id res chain seq x y z
N MET A 1 3.54 24.78 13.33
CA MET A 1 3.11 25.09 11.95
C MET A 1 1.72 24.56 11.74
N LYS A 2 0.93 25.22 10.86
CA LYS A 2 -0.41 24.78 10.48
C LYS A 2 -0.33 23.90 9.22
N VAL A 3 -0.75 22.64 9.34
CA VAL A 3 -0.55 21.62 8.31
C VAL A 3 -1.88 21.04 7.85
N ALA A 4 -2.12 21.05 6.53
CA ALA A 4 -3.26 20.36 5.93
C ALA A 4 -2.81 18.99 5.37
N ILE A 5 -3.51 17.93 5.75
CA ILE A 5 -3.33 16.57 5.20
C ILE A 5 -4.59 16.19 4.44
N ILE A 6 -4.44 15.86 3.16
CA ILE A 6 -5.55 15.47 2.31
C ILE A 6 -5.58 13.95 2.21
N GLY A 7 -6.60 13.33 2.84
CA GLY A 7 -6.81 11.89 2.92
C GLY A 7 -6.45 11.27 4.28
N ALA A 8 -7.42 10.58 4.89
CA ALA A 8 -7.29 9.84 6.15
C ALA A 8 -7.06 8.33 5.90
N GLY A 9 -6.18 7.99 4.97
CA GLY A 9 -5.62 6.63 4.85
C GLY A 9 -4.48 6.41 5.84
N ALA A 10 -3.90 5.19 5.88
CA ALA A 10 -2.84 4.84 6.81
C ALA A 10 -1.69 5.84 6.85
N THR A 11 -1.19 6.27 5.68
CA THR A 11 -0.09 7.24 5.59
C THR A 11 -0.48 8.63 6.12
N GLY A 12 -1.68 9.11 5.76
CA GLY A 12 -2.16 10.43 6.21
C GLY A 12 -2.43 10.48 7.71
N LEU A 13 -3.05 9.44 8.26
CA LEU A 13 -3.30 9.32 9.70
C LEU A 13 -2.01 9.17 10.51
N TYR A 14 -1.06 8.39 10.00
CA TYR A 14 0.25 8.26 10.64
C TYR A 14 1.00 9.60 10.69
N LEU A 15 1.00 10.34 9.58
CA LEU A 15 1.57 11.70 9.55
C LEU A 15 0.83 12.66 10.47
N ALA A 16 -0.50 12.58 10.51
CA ALA A 16 -1.31 13.40 11.42
C ALA A 16 -0.95 13.14 12.87
N TRP A 17 -0.86 11.88 13.28
CA TRP A 17 -0.40 11.48 14.60
C TRP A 17 0.97 12.08 14.92
N LYS A 18 1.99 11.73 14.12
CA LYS A 18 3.38 12.10 14.40
C LYS A 18 3.68 13.60 14.29
N LEU A 19 2.99 14.34 13.43
CA LEU A 19 3.14 15.79 13.35
C LEU A 19 2.45 16.50 14.51
N SER A 20 1.31 16.00 15.00
CA SER A 20 0.64 16.53 16.19
C SER A 20 1.46 16.31 17.45
N GLU A 21 2.09 15.14 17.62
CA GLU A 21 3.05 14.89 18.73
C GLU A 21 4.20 15.92 18.74
N LYS A 22 4.60 16.42 17.56
CA LYS A 22 5.61 17.50 17.41
C LYS A 22 5.01 18.91 17.54
N LYS A 23 3.83 19.04 18.17
CA LYS A 23 3.14 20.32 18.43
C LYS A 23 2.82 21.14 17.18
N ASN A 24 2.60 20.49 16.03
CA ASN A 24 2.01 21.15 14.86
C ASN A 24 0.50 21.14 14.99
N GLU A 25 -0.16 22.18 14.45
CA GLU A 25 -1.61 22.22 14.31
C GLU A 25 -2.01 21.48 13.01
N VAL A 26 -2.55 20.27 13.15
CA VAL A 26 -2.77 19.36 12.05
C VAL A 26 -4.25 19.19 11.74
N PHE A 27 -4.61 19.39 10.48
CA PHE A 27 -5.96 19.28 9.94
C PHE A 27 -5.98 18.20 8.86
N VAL A 28 -6.80 17.17 9.03
CA VAL A 28 -6.98 16.09 8.06
C VAL A 28 -8.34 16.22 7.39
N PHE A 29 -8.35 16.19 6.06
CA PHE A 29 -9.57 16.27 5.26
C PHE A 29 -9.81 14.93 4.55
N GLU A 30 -10.91 14.25 4.89
CA GLU A 30 -11.29 12.94 4.33
C GLU A 30 -12.65 13.04 3.63
N ARG A 31 -12.70 12.59 2.37
CA ARG A 31 -13.94 12.61 1.57
C ARG A 31 -15.00 11.59 2.04
N ARG A 32 -14.59 10.50 2.70
CA ARG A 32 -15.49 9.47 3.21
C ARG A 32 -16.12 9.91 4.53
N LYS A 33 -17.22 9.21 4.90
CA LYS A 33 -17.93 9.42 6.20
C LYS A 33 -17.13 8.92 7.40
N LYS A 34 -16.20 7.98 7.20
CA LYS A 34 -15.38 7.36 8.24
C LYS A 34 -14.08 6.80 7.65
N VAL A 35 -13.10 6.51 8.49
CA VAL A 35 -11.88 5.80 8.10
C VAL A 35 -12.14 4.33 7.80
N GLY A 36 -11.18 3.64 7.20
CA GLY A 36 -11.31 2.25 6.77
C GLY A 36 -12.04 2.12 5.45
N GLY A 37 -12.47 0.91 5.12
CA GLY A 37 -13.18 0.62 3.86
C GLY A 37 -12.31 0.75 2.60
N LYS A 38 -10.99 0.93 2.72
CA LYS A 38 -10.08 0.79 1.61
C LYS A 38 -9.87 -0.69 1.30
N VAL A 39 -10.12 -1.09 0.07
CA VAL A 39 -9.85 -2.45 -0.40
C VAL A 39 -8.36 -2.72 -0.31
N CYS A 40 -7.98 -3.70 0.51
CA CYS A 40 -6.60 -4.08 0.79
C CYS A 40 -6.59 -5.49 1.37
N SER A 41 -5.61 -6.31 1.02
CA SER A 41 -5.43 -7.63 1.62
C SER A 41 -5.10 -7.58 3.11
N GLY A 42 -4.62 -6.44 3.61
CA GLY A 42 -4.19 -6.32 5.00
C GLY A 42 -2.96 -7.16 5.35
N LEU A 43 -2.22 -7.64 4.37
CA LEU A 43 -0.98 -8.41 4.57
C LEU A 43 0.21 -7.45 4.71
N PHE A 44 0.70 -7.27 5.93
CA PHE A 44 1.82 -6.37 6.25
C PHE A 44 3.00 -7.17 6.83
N SER A 45 4.22 -6.74 6.52
CA SER A 45 5.40 -7.27 7.20
C SER A 45 5.46 -6.83 8.65
N GLU A 46 6.22 -7.54 9.49
CA GLU A 46 6.42 -7.20 10.90
C GLU A 46 7.04 -5.81 11.11
N ARG A 47 7.59 -5.17 10.06
CA ARG A 47 7.98 -3.76 10.10
C ARG A 47 6.83 -2.83 10.48
N ILE A 48 5.59 -3.24 10.30
CA ILE A 48 4.42 -2.46 10.74
C ILE A 48 4.49 -2.13 12.23
N PHE A 49 5.06 -3.02 13.04
CA PHE A 49 5.21 -2.85 14.48
C PHE A 49 6.31 -1.85 14.86
N GLU A 50 7.27 -1.59 13.96
CA GLU A 50 8.28 -0.54 14.14
C GLU A 50 7.65 0.86 13.98
N PHE A 51 6.63 0.99 13.11
CA PHE A 51 5.89 2.23 12.91
C PHE A 51 4.75 2.43 13.91
N VAL A 52 4.00 1.36 14.17
CA VAL A 52 2.79 1.37 15.00
C VAL A 52 2.83 0.16 15.95
N PRO A 53 3.59 0.25 17.06
CA PRO A 53 3.73 -0.87 18.02
C PRO A 53 2.40 -1.37 18.56
N GLU A 54 1.42 -0.47 18.73
CA GLU A 54 0.08 -0.77 19.24
C GLU A 54 -0.71 -1.70 18.30
N SER A 55 -0.31 -1.80 17.04
CA SER A 55 -0.95 -2.68 16.06
C SER A 55 -0.70 -4.17 16.29
N LYS A 56 0.25 -4.56 17.18
CA LYS A 56 0.52 -5.97 17.50
C LYS A 56 -0.74 -6.73 17.91
N LYS A 57 -1.62 -6.10 18.69
CA LYS A 57 -2.90 -6.67 19.13
C LYS A 57 -3.93 -6.91 18.03
N LEU A 58 -3.73 -6.32 16.86
CA LEU A 58 -4.62 -6.45 15.70
C LEU A 58 -4.16 -7.52 14.71
N ALA A 59 -3.00 -8.12 14.91
CA ALA A 59 -2.48 -9.18 14.06
C ALA A 59 -3.32 -10.46 14.24
N LYS A 60 -3.90 -10.97 13.13
CA LYS A 60 -4.85 -12.10 13.16
C LYS A 60 -4.21 -13.42 12.75
N ASN A 61 -3.26 -13.40 11.84
CA ASN A 61 -2.58 -14.60 11.34
C ASN A 61 -1.15 -14.26 10.94
N GLU A 62 -0.23 -15.18 11.22
CA GLU A 62 1.19 -15.04 10.89
C GLU A 62 1.50 -15.80 9.60
N ILE A 63 2.28 -15.17 8.71
CA ILE A 63 2.68 -15.72 7.42
C ILE A 63 4.21 -15.71 7.32
N ASN A 64 4.78 -16.90 7.13
CA ASN A 64 6.23 -17.12 7.15
C ASN A 64 6.84 -17.23 5.76
N PHE A 65 6.05 -17.65 4.76
CA PHE A 65 6.52 -17.83 3.39
C PHE A 65 5.40 -17.70 2.36
N CYS A 66 5.79 -17.63 1.11
CA CYS A 66 4.90 -17.62 -0.05
C CYS A 66 5.23 -18.80 -0.97
N LYS A 67 4.21 -19.54 -1.42
CA LYS A 67 4.32 -20.48 -2.54
C LYS A 67 3.98 -19.74 -3.83
N ILE A 68 4.87 -19.80 -4.81
CA ILE A 68 4.62 -19.22 -6.14
C ILE A 68 4.48 -20.38 -7.13
N HIS A 69 3.29 -20.53 -7.67
CA HIS A 69 2.93 -21.60 -8.59
C HIS A 69 3.09 -21.15 -10.04
N PHE A 70 4.24 -21.43 -10.64
CA PHE A 70 4.42 -21.35 -12.08
C PHE A 70 3.83 -22.61 -12.75
N PRO A 71 3.52 -22.60 -14.07
CA PRO A 71 2.88 -23.73 -14.73
C PRO A 71 3.58 -25.07 -14.57
N LYS A 72 4.92 -25.06 -14.49
CA LYS A 72 5.75 -26.28 -14.40
C LYS A 72 6.56 -26.39 -13.11
N LYS A 73 6.49 -25.42 -12.20
CA LYS A 73 7.29 -25.42 -10.97
C LYS A 73 6.65 -24.55 -9.89
N THR A 74 6.63 -25.08 -8.68
CA THR A 74 6.34 -24.30 -7.48
C THR A 74 7.64 -23.94 -6.78
N ILE A 75 7.81 -22.67 -6.41
CA ILE A 75 8.93 -22.19 -5.63
C ILE A 75 8.46 -21.65 -4.28
N PHE A 76 9.34 -21.72 -3.27
CA PHE A 76 9.06 -21.28 -1.90
C PHE A 76 9.90 -20.05 -1.58
N LEU A 77 9.24 -18.95 -1.27
CA LEU A 77 9.90 -17.72 -0.82
C LEU A 77 9.70 -17.55 0.68
N HIS A 78 10.72 -17.85 1.47
CA HIS A 78 10.73 -17.60 2.91
C HIS A 78 11.02 -16.13 3.18
N PHE A 79 10.25 -15.52 4.07
CA PHE A 79 10.41 -14.11 4.41
C PHE A 79 11.49 -13.95 5.49
N LYS A 80 12.40 -13.00 5.30
CA LYS A 80 13.36 -12.59 6.35
C LYS A 80 12.65 -11.95 7.53
N LYS A 81 11.62 -11.13 7.24
CA LYS A 81 10.68 -10.54 8.20
C LYS A 81 9.30 -11.15 7.94
N ARG A 82 8.68 -11.73 8.96
CA ARG A 82 7.35 -12.35 8.87
C ARG A 82 6.30 -11.36 8.41
N PHE A 83 5.23 -11.86 7.86
CA PHE A 83 4.06 -11.06 7.52
C PHE A 83 2.91 -11.41 8.46
N PHE A 84 2.00 -10.47 8.63
CA PHE A 84 0.81 -10.62 9.45
C PHE A 84 -0.41 -10.15 8.69
N VAL A 85 -1.53 -10.82 8.90
CA VAL A 85 -2.83 -10.46 8.34
C VAL A 85 -3.55 -9.56 9.31
N PHE A 86 -4.04 -8.42 8.81
CA PHE A 86 -4.81 -7.43 9.56
C PHE A 86 -6.17 -7.21 8.93
N ASP A 87 -7.14 -6.80 9.76
CA ASP A 87 -8.28 -6.06 9.25
C ASP A 87 -7.87 -4.62 9.00
N ARG A 88 -8.05 -4.18 7.75
CA ARG A 88 -7.62 -2.83 7.36
C ARG A 88 -8.43 -1.73 8.05
N SER A 89 -9.71 -1.99 8.33
CA SER A 89 -10.56 -1.02 9.02
C SER A 89 -10.16 -0.87 10.48
N GLU A 90 -9.82 -1.97 11.16
CA GLU A 90 -9.31 -1.94 12.53
C GLU A 90 -7.98 -1.17 12.61
N PHE A 91 -7.07 -1.41 11.66
CA PHE A 91 -5.79 -0.72 11.60
C PHE A 91 -5.93 0.78 11.33
N ASP A 92 -6.77 1.18 10.36
CA ASP A 92 -7.02 2.59 10.06
C ASP A 92 -7.71 3.30 11.25
N ASN A 93 -8.62 2.62 11.98
CA ASN A 93 -9.24 3.16 13.19
C ASN A 93 -8.23 3.34 14.34
N LEU A 94 -7.29 2.41 14.51
CA LEU A 94 -6.20 2.58 15.48
C LEU A 94 -5.41 3.85 15.18
N LEU A 95 -4.97 4.04 13.93
CA LEU A 95 -4.23 5.23 13.52
C LEU A 95 -5.03 6.52 13.69
N LYS A 96 -6.34 6.48 13.40
CA LYS A 96 -7.25 7.61 13.65
C LYS A 96 -7.25 8.00 15.12
N ASN A 97 -7.45 7.02 16.01
CA ASN A 97 -7.52 7.27 17.45
C ASN A 97 -6.19 7.84 17.98
N LEU A 98 -5.05 7.34 17.51
CA LEU A 98 -3.72 7.89 17.86
C LEU A 98 -3.55 9.33 17.37
N ALA A 99 -4.01 9.64 16.16
CA ALA A 99 -3.94 10.99 15.60
C ALA A 99 -4.83 11.97 16.39
N GLU A 100 -6.08 11.60 16.70
CA GLU A 100 -7.01 12.42 17.49
C GLU A 100 -6.51 12.63 18.93
N ALA A 101 -6.01 11.58 19.57
CA ALA A 101 -5.43 11.66 20.91
C ALA A 101 -4.20 12.59 20.97
N SER A 102 -3.47 12.72 19.86
CA SER A 102 -2.33 13.65 19.74
C SER A 102 -2.73 15.07 19.32
N GLY A 103 -4.03 15.36 19.16
CA GLY A 103 -4.56 16.66 18.87
C GLY A 103 -4.81 16.97 17.38
N ALA A 104 -4.70 16.00 16.48
CA ALA A 104 -5.09 16.20 15.09
C ALA A 104 -6.61 16.37 14.93
N LYS A 105 -7.03 17.36 14.13
CA LYS A 105 -8.44 17.61 13.81
C LYS A 105 -8.80 16.91 12.49
N ILE A 106 -9.72 15.93 12.52
CA ILE A 106 -10.11 15.15 11.34
C ILE A 106 -11.51 15.54 10.88
N PHE A 107 -11.63 15.95 9.63
CA PHE A 107 -12.88 16.38 9.00
C PHE A 107 -13.31 15.37 7.96
N PHE A 108 -14.40 14.66 8.24
CA PHE A 108 -15.03 13.71 7.33
C PHE A 108 -16.00 14.38 6.36
N ASN A 109 -16.40 13.69 5.29
CA ASN A 109 -17.25 14.19 4.20
C ASN A 109 -16.70 15.47 3.55
N LYS A 110 -15.38 15.64 3.56
CA LYS A 110 -14.68 16.79 2.97
C LYS A 110 -13.91 16.36 1.73
N ASN A 111 -14.56 16.47 0.59
CA ASN A 111 -13.92 16.26 -0.70
C ASN A 111 -13.20 17.53 -1.15
N VAL A 112 -11.88 17.55 -0.99
CA VAL A 112 -11.03 18.71 -1.31
C VAL A 112 -10.88 18.83 -2.82
N SER A 113 -11.26 20.01 -3.35
CA SER A 113 -11.13 20.39 -4.76
C SER A 113 -9.86 21.18 -5.04
N HIS A 114 -9.58 21.49 -6.31
CA HIS A 114 -8.48 22.37 -6.69
C HIS A 114 -8.68 23.81 -6.15
N SER A 115 -9.92 24.31 -6.10
CA SER A 115 -10.23 25.62 -5.53
C SER A 115 -9.99 25.67 -4.02
N ASP A 116 -10.27 24.56 -3.31
CA ASP A 116 -9.95 24.46 -1.89
C ASP A 116 -8.44 24.44 -1.65
N LEU A 117 -7.67 23.74 -2.48
CA LEU A 117 -6.20 23.73 -2.38
C LEU A 117 -5.60 25.13 -2.60
N GLN A 118 -6.19 25.95 -3.49
CA GLN A 118 -5.78 27.35 -3.64
C GLN A 118 -6.03 28.18 -2.38
N LYS A 119 -7.17 27.97 -1.70
CA LYS A 119 -7.47 28.62 -0.40
C LYS A 119 -6.51 28.11 0.67
N PHE A 120 -6.27 26.80 0.73
CA PHE A 120 -5.35 26.18 1.70
C PHE A 120 -3.93 26.71 1.59
N LEU A 121 -3.47 27.10 0.40
CA LEU A 121 -2.18 27.79 0.24
C LEU A 121 -2.09 29.13 0.97
N LYS A 122 -3.22 29.77 1.29
CA LYS A 122 -3.26 31.01 2.07
C LYS A 122 -3.40 30.74 3.58
N GLU A 123 -3.95 29.59 3.96
CA GLU A 123 -4.33 29.27 5.34
C GLU A 123 -3.35 28.32 6.05
N PHE A 124 -2.64 27.47 5.30
CA PHE A 124 -1.75 26.44 5.82
C PHE A 124 -0.30 26.68 5.39
N ASP A 125 0.62 26.41 6.29
CA ASP A 125 2.06 26.51 6.00
C ASP A 125 2.51 25.38 5.07
N ARG A 126 1.92 24.19 5.22
CA ARG A 126 2.26 22.97 4.46
C ARG A 126 1.01 22.15 4.11
N ILE A 127 1.00 21.59 2.91
CA ILE A 127 -0.08 20.72 2.41
C ILE A 127 0.51 19.35 2.02
N LEU A 128 -0.05 18.27 2.57
CA LEU A 128 0.36 16.89 2.34
C LEU A 128 -0.72 16.14 1.56
N GLY A 129 -0.43 15.73 0.34
CA GLY A 129 -1.30 14.85 -0.45
C GLY A 129 -1.11 13.39 -0.04
N CYS A 130 -2.08 12.86 0.73
CA CYS A 130 -2.20 11.46 1.14
C CYS A 130 -3.52 10.85 0.64
N ASP A 131 -4.10 11.42 -0.40
CA ASP A 131 -5.44 11.18 -0.94
C ASP A 131 -5.52 9.97 -1.90
N GLY A 132 -4.48 9.14 -1.92
CA GLY A 132 -4.48 7.84 -2.57
C GLY A 132 -4.24 7.89 -4.08
N ALA A 133 -4.53 6.78 -4.77
CA ALA A 133 -4.17 6.56 -6.17
C ALA A 133 -4.71 7.65 -7.12
N ASN A 134 -5.97 8.08 -6.93
CA ASN A 134 -6.59 9.17 -7.69
C ASN A 134 -6.42 10.52 -6.98
N SER A 135 -5.18 10.91 -6.74
CA SER A 135 -4.85 12.11 -5.97
C SER A 135 -5.28 13.40 -6.67
N THR A 136 -6.12 14.17 -5.98
CA THR A 136 -6.50 15.54 -6.36
C THR A 136 -5.30 16.48 -6.20
N VAL A 137 -4.49 16.28 -5.15
CA VAL A 137 -3.28 17.09 -4.91
C VAL A 137 -2.26 16.91 -6.02
N ARG A 138 -2.07 15.67 -6.52
CA ARG A 138 -1.21 15.40 -7.68
C ARG A 138 -1.73 16.12 -8.93
N GLY A 139 -3.04 16.07 -9.16
CA GLY A 139 -3.70 16.78 -10.27
C GLY A 139 -3.54 18.32 -10.17
N PHE A 140 -3.69 18.87 -8.97
CA PHE A 140 -3.48 20.30 -8.70
C PHE A 140 -2.05 20.75 -9.04
N LEU A 141 -1.06 19.91 -8.75
CA LEU A 141 0.34 20.13 -9.11
C LEU A 141 0.65 19.85 -10.60
N LYS A 142 -0.37 19.54 -11.41
CA LYS A 142 -0.23 19.19 -12.84
C LYS A 142 0.77 18.06 -13.11
N LEU A 143 0.94 17.15 -12.15
CA LEU A 143 1.81 16.00 -12.29
C LEU A 143 1.13 14.88 -13.09
N PRO A 144 1.89 14.01 -13.77
CA PRO A 144 1.33 12.94 -14.56
C PRO A 144 0.51 11.96 -13.72
N LYS A 145 -0.42 11.24 -14.37
CA LYS A 145 -1.12 10.12 -13.76
C LYS A 145 -0.22 8.90 -13.79
N PRO A 146 -0.05 8.15 -12.69
CA PRO A 146 0.71 6.91 -12.70
C PRO A 146 0.00 5.82 -13.50
N LYS A 147 0.74 4.83 -13.97
CA LYS A 147 0.15 3.58 -14.44
C LYS A 147 -0.60 2.92 -13.29
N PHE A 148 -1.72 2.29 -13.62
CA PHE A 148 -2.56 1.60 -12.65
C PHE A 148 -2.67 0.12 -12.95
N TYR A 149 -2.64 -0.67 -11.90
CA TYR A 149 -3.16 -2.03 -11.88
C TYR A 149 -4.51 -2.07 -11.20
N LEU A 150 -5.32 -3.07 -11.49
CA LEU A 150 -6.56 -3.35 -10.80
C LEU A 150 -6.34 -4.50 -9.82
N GLY A 151 -6.58 -4.24 -8.55
CA GLY A 151 -6.70 -5.27 -7.53
C GLY A 151 -8.18 -5.65 -7.37
N ILE A 152 -8.49 -6.94 -7.46
CA ILE A 152 -9.81 -7.49 -7.13
C ILE A 152 -9.60 -8.52 -6.04
N ARG A 153 -10.42 -8.50 -5.00
CA ARG A 153 -10.40 -9.50 -3.94
C ARG A 153 -11.80 -9.93 -3.55
N GLY A 154 -11.91 -11.11 -2.97
CA GLY A 154 -13.13 -11.58 -2.36
C GLY A 154 -12.85 -12.60 -1.27
N ILE A 155 -13.85 -12.89 -0.45
CA ILE A 155 -13.77 -13.75 0.72
C ILE A 155 -14.55 -15.03 0.46
N GLU A 156 -13.91 -16.16 0.75
CA GLU A 156 -14.53 -17.48 0.86
C GLU A 156 -14.70 -17.80 2.37
N LYS A 157 -15.90 -18.19 2.78
CA LYS A 157 -16.19 -18.66 4.15
C LYS A 157 -15.61 -20.04 4.42
N ARG A 158 -14.30 -20.16 4.30
CA ARG A 158 -13.57 -21.40 4.54
C ARG A 158 -12.43 -21.14 5.51
N LYS A 159 -12.47 -21.82 6.65
CA LYS A 159 -11.40 -21.75 7.66
C LYS A 159 -10.06 -22.11 7.02
N ASN A 160 -9.08 -21.25 7.23
CA ASN A 160 -7.73 -21.45 6.74
C ASN A 160 -6.74 -20.91 7.78
N LEU A 161 -6.00 -21.82 8.41
CA LEU A 161 -5.00 -21.58 9.46
C LEU A 161 -3.57 -21.77 8.94
N GLU A 162 -3.38 -21.89 7.62
CA GLU A 162 -2.06 -21.98 7.02
C GLU A 162 -1.21 -20.76 7.39
N ASN A 163 0.10 -20.93 7.52
CA ASN A 163 1.06 -19.87 7.80
C ASN A 163 1.81 -19.42 6.54
N PHE A 164 1.22 -19.61 5.37
CA PHE A 164 1.77 -19.19 4.08
C PHE A 164 0.68 -18.63 3.18
N VAL A 165 1.11 -17.84 2.23
CA VAL A 165 0.28 -17.39 1.11
C VAL A 165 0.61 -18.18 -0.15
N GLU A 166 -0.36 -18.29 -1.04
CA GLU A 166 -0.16 -18.88 -2.36
C GLU A 166 -0.37 -17.84 -3.45
N THR A 167 0.45 -17.88 -4.49
CA THR A 167 0.33 -16.96 -5.63
C THR A 167 0.51 -17.71 -6.94
N TRP A 168 -0.24 -17.28 -7.96
CA TRP A 168 -0.16 -17.79 -9.33
C TRP A 168 0.16 -16.62 -10.24
N PRO A 169 1.41 -16.51 -10.74
CA PRO A 169 1.78 -15.47 -11.68
C PRO A 169 0.91 -15.49 -12.93
N THR A 170 0.54 -14.28 -13.39
CA THR A 170 -0.13 -14.03 -14.66
C THR A 170 0.84 -13.31 -15.61
N LYS A 171 0.38 -12.82 -16.74
CA LYS A 171 1.26 -12.13 -17.70
C LYS A 171 1.96 -10.91 -17.08
N ASN A 172 1.24 -10.07 -16.32
CA ASN A 172 1.77 -8.83 -15.78
C ASN A 172 1.58 -8.71 -14.26
N GLY A 173 0.72 -9.55 -13.68
CA GLY A 173 0.36 -9.58 -12.28
C GLY A 173 0.39 -10.97 -11.67
N PHE A 174 -0.50 -11.24 -10.72
CA PHE A 174 -0.65 -12.56 -10.09
C PHE A 174 -2.00 -12.67 -9.37
N LEU A 175 -2.47 -13.90 -9.23
CA LEU A 175 -3.56 -14.27 -8.31
C LEU A 175 -2.97 -14.61 -6.94
N TRP A 176 -3.77 -14.48 -5.88
CA TRP A 176 -3.35 -14.86 -4.54
C TRP A 176 -4.44 -15.58 -3.76
N LYS A 177 -3.99 -16.37 -2.78
CA LYS A 177 -4.76 -16.96 -1.69
C LYS A 177 -4.09 -16.58 -0.38
N ILE A 178 -4.82 -15.93 0.53
CA ILE A 178 -4.33 -15.50 1.85
C ILE A 178 -5.20 -16.11 2.93
N PRO A 179 -4.62 -16.88 3.89
CA PRO A 179 -5.34 -17.40 5.04
C PRO A 179 -5.67 -16.27 6.02
N ARG A 180 -6.93 -16.21 6.48
CA ARG A 180 -7.44 -15.20 7.42
C ARG A 180 -8.03 -15.81 8.69
N GLY A 181 -7.61 -17.00 9.05
CA GLY A 181 -8.13 -17.74 10.19
C GLY A 181 -9.51 -18.38 9.90
N LYS A 182 -10.60 -17.66 10.14
CA LYS A 182 -11.96 -18.14 9.90
C LYS A 182 -12.36 -18.15 8.42
N GLU A 183 -11.62 -17.44 7.58
CA GLU A 183 -11.93 -17.18 6.18
C GLU A 183 -10.67 -17.34 5.31
N THR A 184 -10.87 -17.43 4.01
CA THR A 184 -9.79 -17.38 3.00
C THR A 184 -10.04 -16.19 2.08
N GLU A 185 -9.03 -15.36 1.86
CA GLU A 185 -9.08 -14.31 0.85
C GLU A 185 -8.47 -14.81 -0.45
N TRP A 186 -9.18 -14.54 -1.54
CA TRP A 186 -8.74 -14.76 -2.91
C TRP A 186 -8.69 -13.43 -3.64
N GLY A 187 -7.74 -13.28 -4.56
CA GLY A 187 -7.72 -12.07 -5.35
C GLY A 187 -6.74 -12.10 -6.52
N ILE A 188 -6.68 -10.99 -7.22
CA ILE A 188 -5.80 -10.74 -8.36
C ILE A 188 -5.30 -9.30 -8.33
N ILE A 189 -4.07 -9.09 -8.75
CA ILE A 189 -3.56 -7.81 -9.24
C ILE A 189 -3.12 -8.01 -10.68
N GLU A 190 -3.70 -7.26 -11.61
CA GLU A 190 -3.38 -7.37 -13.04
C GLU A 190 -3.71 -6.02 -13.73
N GLU A 191 -3.32 -5.87 -14.99
CA GLU A 191 -3.76 -4.75 -15.80
C GLU A 191 -5.30 -4.67 -15.85
N PRO A 192 -5.91 -3.47 -15.73
CA PRO A 192 -7.37 -3.32 -15.63
C PRO A 192 -8.15 -4.03 -16.72
N LYS A 193 -7.58 -4.08 -17.92
CA LYS A 193 -8.16 -4.72 -19.11
C LYS A 193 -8.38 -6.23 -18.94
N PHE A 194 -7.53 -6.92 -18.17
CA PHE A 194 -7.51 -8.38 -18.08
C PHE A 194 -7.89 -8.92 -16.70
N ALA A 195 -7.83 -8.06 -15.66
CA ALA A 195 -7.95 -8.50 -14.27
C ALA A 195 -9.24 -9.28 -14.00
N LYS A 196 -10.38 -8.76 -14.44
CA LYS A 196 -11.70 -9.39 -14.19
C LYS A 196 -11.82 -10.75 -14.85
N GLU A 197 -11.52 -10.84 -16.14
CA GLU A 197 -11.64 -12.07 -16.93
C GLU A 197 -10.73 -13.18 -16.36
N ILE A 198 -9.45 -12.86 -16.06
CA ILE A 198 -8.51 -13.83 -15.50
C ILE A 198 -8.99 -14.31 -14.13
N PHE A 199 -9.50 -13.40 -13.28
CA PHE A 199 -9.98 -13.75 -11.95
C PHE A 199 -11.21 -14.67 -12.01
N GLU A 200 -12.23 -14.31 -12.78
CA GLU A 200 -13.45 -15.12 -12.95
C GLU A 200 -13.14 -16.51 -13.52
N SER A 201 -12.26 -16.58 -14.52
CA SER A 201 -11.80 -17.86 -15.10
C SER A 201 -11.06 -18.71 -14.08
N PHE A 202 -10.25 -18.09 -13.22
CA PHE A 202 -9.55 -18.80 -12.15
C PHE A 202 -10.53 -19.34 -11.09
N LEU A 203 -11.46 -18.52 -10.62
CA LEU A 203 -12.48 -18.92 -9.65
C LEU A 203 -13.32 -20.12 -10.16
N LYS A 204 -13.73 -20.05 -11.44
CA LYS A 204 -14.48 -21.13 -12.08
C LYS A 204 -13.67 -22.45 -12.10
N ARG A 205 -12.40 -22.40 -12.49
CA ARG A 205 -11.52 -23.58 -12.53
C ARG A 205 -11.29 -24.20 -11.14
N GLN A 206 -11.26 -23.36 -10.09
CA GLN A 206 -11.10 -23.79 -8.71
C GLN A 206 -12.43 -24.15 -8.02
N ASN A 207 -13.56 -24.04 -8.73
CA ASN A 207 -14.93 -24.20 -8.19
C ASN A 207 -15.17 -23.35 -6.92
N LEU A 208 -14.69 -22.10 -6.93
CA LEU A 208 -14.77 -21.18 -5.81
C LEU A 208 -15.96 -20.24 -5.92
N LYS A 209 -16.69 -20.08 -4.82
CA LYS A 209 -17.76 -19.08 -4.66
C LYS A 209 -17.35 -18.08 -3.60
N LEU A 210 -17.23 -16.81 -3.98
CA LEU A 210 -16.90 -15.72 -3.08
C LEU A 210 -18.18 -14.99 -2.69
N GLU A 211 -18.29 -14.59 -1.42
CA GLU A 211 -19.47 -13.88 -0.91
C GLU A 211 -19.59 -12.45 -1.48
N LYS A 212 -18.47 -11.75 -1.52
CA LYS A 212 -18.38 -10.37 -1.97
C LYS A 212 -17.04 -10.13 -2.63
N THR A 213 -17.06 -9.49 -3.79
CA THR A 213 -15.85 -9.01 -4.43
C THR A 213 -15.74 -7.50 -4.34
N GLU A 214 -14.55 -7.02 -4.09
CA GLU A 214 -14.22 -5.60 -4.00
C GLU A 214 -13.01 -5.31 -4.87
N SER A 215 -12.91 -4.10 -5.40
CA SER A 215 -11.79 -3.72 -6.26
C SER A 215 -11.21 -2.36 -5.89
N ALA A 216 -9.92 -2.20 -6.18
CA ALA A 216 -9.22 -0.93 -6.06
C ALA A 216 -8.14 -0.79 -7.13
N ILE A 217 -7.90 0.43 -7.56
CA ILE A 217 -6.75 0.76 -8.40
C ILE A 217 -5.49 0.87 -7.54
N ILE A 218 -4.39 0.34 -8.08
CA ILE A 218 -3.08 0.28 -7.42
C ILE A 218 -2.09 1.05 -8.31
N PRO A 219 -1.58 2.20 -7.87
CA PRO A 219 -0.66 3.00 -8.66
C PRO A 219 0.73 2.34 -8.65
N GLN A 220 1.40 2.30 -9.79
CA GLN A 220 2.69 1.63 -9.93
C GLN A 220 3.78 2.50 -10.57
N GLU A 221 3.68 3.80 -10.37
CA GLU A 221 4.63 4.75 -10.94
C GLU A 221 4.95 5.83 -9.92
N PHE A 222 6.22 5.92 -9.53
CA PHE A 222 6.69 6.85 -8.51
C PHE A 222 6.73 8.28 -9.06
N ILE A 223 5.96 9.18 -8.42
CA ILE A 223 5.80 10.57 -8.80
C ILE A 223 6.03 11.45 -7.59
N VAL A 224 7.05 12.29 -7.65
CA VAL A 224 7.39 13.23 -6.58
C VAL A 224 7.45 14.65 -7.14
N PRO A 225 6.73 15.61 -6.55
CA PRO A 225 6.76 17.01 -6.97
C PRO A 225 8.15 17.64 -6.73
N LYS A 226 8.34 18.84 -7.27
CA LYS A 226 9.38 19.76 -6.83
C LYS A 226 8.67 21.02 -6.33
N ASN A 227 8.29 21.03 -5.05
CA ASN A 227 7.49 22.11 -4.46
C ASN A 227 7.81 22.22 -2.96
N GLU A 228 7.94 23.45 -2.47
CA GLU A 228 8.33 23.76 -1.09
C GLU A 228 7.17 23.65 -0.09
N ARG A 229 5.93 23.85 -0.55
CA ARG A 229 4.74 23.94 0.31
C ARG A 229 3.80 22.76 0.18
N ILE A 230 3.86 22.03 -0.95
CA ILE A 230 2.98 20.88 -1.23
C ILE A 230 3.85 19.67 -1.56
N THR A 231 3.53 18.52 -0.95
CA THR A 231 4.17 17.26 -1.32
C THR A 231 3.18 16.10 -1.32
N LEU A 232 3.62 14.94 -1.84
CA LEU A 232 2.83 13.71 -1.92
C LEU A 232 3.47 12.63 -1.07
N CYS A 233 2.63 11.75 -0.49
CA CYS A 233 3.07 10.63 0.32
C CYS A 233 2.20 9.38 0.06
N GLY A 234 2.80 8.19 0.16
CA GLY A 234 2.11 6.92 -0.06
C GLY A 234 1.56 6.75 -1.48
N ASP A 235 0.34 6.23 -1.62
CA ASP A 235 -0.28 5.97 -2.94
C ASP A 235 -0.50 7.24 -3.78
N ALA A 236 -0.61 8.42 -3.15
CA ALA A 236 -0.68 9.69 -3.88
C ALA A 236 0.60 9.98 -4.66
N ALA A 237 1.75 9.54 -4.15
CA ALA A 237 3.04 9.54 -4.84
C ALA A 237 3.26 8.32 -5.75
N GLY A 238 2.24 7.47 -5.94
CA GLY A 238 2.36 6.24 -6.72
C GLY A 238 3.23 5.17 -6.07
N LEU A 239 3.44 5.26 -4.77
CA LEU A 239 4.43 4.50 -4.03
C LEU A 239 3.87 3.14 -3.58
N THR A 240 3.89 2.18 -4.49
CA THR A 240 3.56 0.77 -4.21
C THR A 240 4.67 -0.14 -4.73
N LYS A 241 4.84 -1.28 -4.08
CA LYS A 241 5.85 -2.28 -4.47
C LYS A 241 5.53 -2.89 -5.85
N PRO A 242 6.43 -2.82 -6.84
CA PRO A 242 6.15 -3.28 -8.20
C PRO A 242 5.84 -4.76 -8.32
N TRP A 243 6.28 -5.56 -7.38
CA TRP A 243 6.11 -7.02 -7.41
C TRP A 243 4.85 -7.51 -6.68
N SER A 244 4.36 -6.78 -5.65
CA SER A 244 3.21 -7.21 -4.84
C SER A 244 2.04 -6.22 -4.80
N GLY A 245 2.22 -4.99 -5.29
CA GLY A 245 1.23 -3.92 -5.17
C GLY A 245 1.03 -3.38 -3.76
N GLY A 246 1.77 -3.90 -2.76
CA GLY A 246 1.66 -3.45 -1.37
C GLY A 246 2.20 -2.04 -1.18
N GLY A 247 1.38 -1.12 -0.64
CA GLY A 247 1.75 0.29 -0.47
C GLY A 247 1.90 0.75 0.98
N VAL A 248 1.39 0.01 1.97
CA VAL A 248 1.33 0.51 3.36
C VAL A 248 2.73 0.72 3.96
N ILE A 249 3.59 -0.29 3.95
CA ILE A 249 4.94 -0.18 4.52
C ILE A 249 5.75 0.91 3.80
N TRP A 250 5.75 0.93 2.48
CA TRP A 250 6.45 1.97 1.71
C TRP A 250 5.86 3.37 1.97
N GLY A 251 4.54 3.45 2.16
CA GLY A 251 3.87 4.68 2.56
C GLY A 251 4.33 5.18 3.93
N LEU A 252 4.49 4.29 4.92
CA LEU A 252 4.99 4.64 6.25
C LEU A 252 6.49 4.97 6.25
N VAL A 253 7.30 4.28 5.45
CA VAL A 253 8.71 4.65 5.23
C VAL A 253 8.80 6.07 4.65
N SER A 254 8.00 6.38 3.64
CA SER A 254 7.95 7.72 3.05
C SER A 254 7.47 8.78 4.06
N ALA A 255 6.53 8.41 4.93
CA ALA A 255 6.06 9.28 6.00
C ALA A 255 7.17 9.58 7.04
N ASN A 256 7.92 8.55 7.47
CA ASN A 256 9.06 8.77 8.38
C ASN A 256 10.13 9.65 7.74
N LEU A 257 10.40 9.46 6.45
CA LEU A 257 11.33 10.30 5.73
C LEU A 257 10.87 11.76 5.69
N LEU A 258 9.54 11.99 5.51
CA LEU A 258 8.94 13.31 5.59
C LEU A 258 9.12 13.92 7.00
N LEU A 259 8.80 13.16 8.05
CA LEU A 259 8.92 13.59 9.45
C LEU A 259 10.37 13.96 9.85
N LYS A 260 11.35 13.26 9.29
CA LYS A 260 12.79 13.54 9.49
C LYS A 260 13.19 14.88 8.84
N ASN A 261 12.62 15.20 7.69
CA ASN A 261 12.98 16.38 6.92
C ASN A 261 12.02 17.56 7.14
N PHE A 262 10.90 17.38 7.83
CA PHE A 262 9.90 18.42 8.05
C PHE A 262 10.50 19.65 8.77
N PRO A 263 10.23 20.86 8.28
CA PRO A 263 9.28 21.26 7.26
C PRO A 263 9.87 21.43 5.83
N ASP A 264 11.08 20.94 5.57
CA ASP A 264 11.78 21.09 4.29
C ASP A 264 11.31 20.00 3.29
N PHE A 265 10.31 20.35 2.46
CA PHE A 265 9.78 19.43 1.46
C PHE A 265 10.71 19.19 0.28
N LEU A 266 11.57 20.13 -0.07
CA LEU A 266 12.54 19.91 -1.16
C LEU A 266 13.57 18.85 -0.78
N ARG A 267 14.06 18.90 0.44
CA ARG A 267 14.97 17.89 0.99
C ARG A 267 14.29 16.52 1.06
N TYR A 268 13.05 16.45 1.61
CA TYR A 268 12.26 15.23 1.62
C TYR A 268 12.12 14.63 0.21
N GLN A 269 11.73 15.44 -0.78
CA GLN A 269 11.53 15.00 -2.16
C GLN A 269 12.83 14.49 -2.81
N LYS A 270 13.98 15.10 -2.49
CA LYS A 270 15.30 14.65 -2.93
C LYS A 270 15.65 13.28 -2.33
N GLU A 271 15.47 13.11 -1.02
CA GLU A 271 15.74 11.85 -0.33
C GLU A 271 14.77 10.73 -0.78
N MET A 272 13.50 11.04 -1.02
CA MET A 272 12.53 10.12 -1.60
C MET A 272 13.00 9.56 -2.95
N ARG A 273 13.49 10.43 -3.84
CA ARG A 273 14.04 9.98 -5.13
C ARG A 273 15.24 9.06 -4.95
N LYS A 274 16.15 9.42 -4.05
CA LYS A 274 17.36 8.62 -3.77
C LYS A 274 17.01 7.20 -3.31
N ILE A 275 16.07 7.07 -2.36
CA ILE A 275 15.71 5.78 -1.75
C ILE A 275 14.86 4.96 -2.73
N PHE A 276 13.74 5.51 -3.21
CA PHE A 276 12.75 4.71 -3.92
C PHE A 276 13.07 4.46 -5.40
N PHE A 277 13.88 5.29 -6.05
CA PHE A 277 14.25 5.07 -7.43
C PHE A 277 14.98 3.74 -7.62
N LEU A 278 16.00 3.48 -6.83
CA LEU A 278 16.76 2.23 -6.87
C LEU A 278 15.93 1.03 -6.45
N ASN A 279 15.17 1.14 -5.36
CA ASN A 279 14.30 0.07 -4.87
C ASN A 279 13.24 -0.33 -5.92
N ILE A 280 12.64 0.64 -6.60
CA ILE A 280 11.67 0.40 -7.66
C ILE A 280 12.32 -0.24 -8.88
N ALA A 281 13.47 0.27 -9.33
CA ALA A 281 14.19 -0.25 -10.49
C ALA A 281 14.60 -1.71 -10.24
N PHE A 282 15.21 -1.99 -9.08
CA PHE A 282 15.61 -3.33 -8.69
C PHE A 282 14.41 -4.30 -8.58
N SER A 283 13.32 -3.87 -7.93
CA SER A 283 12.11 -4.69 -7.80
C SER A 283 11.46 -5.02 -9.15
N LYS A 284 11.43 -4.06 -10.07
CA LYS A 284 10.91 -4.28 -11.43
C LYS A 284 11.77 -5.27 -12.21
N LEU A 285 13.10 -5.13 -12.13
CA LEU A 285 14.04 -6.04 -12.78
C LEU A 285 13.94 -7.45 -12.21
N ALA A 286 13.96 -7.59 -10.88
CA ALA A 286 13.83 -8.88 -10.19
C ALA A 286 12.52 -9.59 -10.58
N LYS A 287 11.37 -8.88 -10.55
CA LYS A 287 10.09 -9.43 -11.03
C LYS A 287 10.19 -9.93 -12.47
N LYS A 288 10.77 -9.12 -13.38
CA LYS A 288 10.90 -9.48 -14.80
C LYS A 288 11.73 -10.74 -15.00
N ILE A 289 12.86 -10.85 -14.30
CA ILE A 289 13.73 -12.03 -14.37
C ILE A 289 13.02 -13.28 -13.82
N VAL A 290 12.41 -13.17 -12.63
CA VAL A 290 11.70 -14.31 -12.02
C VAL A 290 10.54 -14.79 -12.90
N TYR A 291 9.79 -13.87 -13.52
CA TYR A 291 8.71 -14.22 -14.44
C TYR A 291 9.22 -14.87 -15.71
N LEU A 292 10.28 -14.30 -16.34
CA LEU A 292 10.92 -14.89 -17.52
C LEU A 292 11.36 -16.33 -17.25
N LEU A 293 12.08 -16.56 -16.16
CA LEU A 293 12.57 -17.87 -15.79
C LEU A 293 11.41 -18.81 -15.42
N GLY A 294 10.45 -18.34 -14.62
CA GLY A 294 9.34 -19.17 -14.14
C GLY A 294 8.43 -19.69 -15.25
N PHE A 295 8.20 -18.88 -16.28
CA PHE A 295 7.37 -19.28 -17.41
C PHE A 295 8.11 -20.07 -18.48
N ASN A 296 9.39 -19.73 -18.79
CA ASN A 296 10.12 -20.29 -19.92
C ASN A 296 11.20 -21.29 -19.50
N PHE A 297 11.90 -21.03 -18.40
CA PHE A 297 13.06 -21.81 -17.95
C PHE A 297 12.96 -22.17 -16.47
N PRO A 298 11.87 -22.84 -16.03
CA PRO A 298 11.59 -23.05 -14.61
C PRO A 298 12.66 -23.85 -13.87
N ILE A 299 13.42 -24.68 -14.57
CA ILE A 299 14.53 -25.46 -13.98
C ILE A 299 15.61 -24.56 -13.37
N LEU A 300 15.82 -23.35 -13.93
CA LEU A 300 16.83 -22.39 -13.46
C LEU A 300 16.42 -21.65 -12.20
N LEU A 301 15.12 -21.67 -11.82
CA LEU A 301 14.70 -21.08 -10.56
C LEU A 301 15.08 -21.98 -9.38
N PRO A 302 15.59 -21.44 -8.27
CA PRO A 302 15.79 -22.22 -7.05
C PRO A 302 14.44 -22.72 -6.52
N LYS A 303 14.42 -23.91 -5.91
CA LYS A 303 13.20 -24.45 -5.28
C LYS A 303 12.77 -23.60 -4.08
N SER A 304 13.74 -23.03 -3.37
CA SER A 304 13.50 -22.22 -2.18
C SER A 304 14.49 -21.05 -2.13
N SER A 305 14.04 -19.90 -1.65
CA SER A 305 14.85 -18.69 -1.44
C SER A 305 14.39 -17.93 -0.21
N LYS A 306 15.28 -17.13 0.38
CA LYS A 306 14.94 -16.24 1.52
C LYS A 306 15.07 -14.79 1.08
N ILE A 307 13.99 -14.02 1.22
CA ILE A 307 13.92 -12.64 0.74
C ILE A 307 13.40 -11.68 1.82
N ASP A 308 13.77 -10.41 1.69
CA ASP A 308 13.04 -9.34 2.35
C ASP A 308 11.80 -9.00 1.49
N GLY A 309 10.62 -9.26 2.06
CA GLY A 309 9.37 -9.05 1.33
C GLY A 309 9.00 -7.59 1.12
N ASP A 310 9.70 -6.62 1.70
CA ASP A 310 9.49 -5.19 1.43
C ASP A 310 10.46 -4.62 0.41
N PHE A 311 11.56 -5.32 0.12
CA PHE A 311 12.61 -4.84 -0.76
C PHE A 311 13.08 -3.42 -0.40
N ILE A 312 13.24 -3.16 0.88
CA ILE A 312 13.88 -1.94 1.37
C ILE A 312 15.37 -2.25 1.48
N ILE A 313 16.14 -1.63 0.61
CA ILE A 313 17.60 -1.67 0.67
C ILE A 313 17.99 -0.56 1.64
N ASP A 314 18.56 -0.93 2.78
CA ASP A 314 19.08 -0.01 3.79
C ASP A 314 20.31 0.73 3.29
#